data_92e3ac5fe6497875075a2598f7a52f97
#
_entry.id   92e3ac5fe6497875075a2598f7a52f97
#
_cell.length_a   1.000
_cell.length_b   1.000
_cell.length_c   1.000
_cell.angle_alpha   90.00
_cell.angle_beta   90.00
_cell.angle_gamma   90.00
#
_symmetry.space_group_name_H-M   'P 1'
#
loop_
_entity.id
_entity.type
_entity.pdbx_description
1 polymer ?
#
loop_
_entity_poly.entity_id
_entity_poly.type
_entity_poly.pdbx_seq_one_letter_code
_entity_poly.pdbx_strand_id
1 'polypeptide(L)'
;MNAPPRKDDTRTIRAPRGPALSCRSWLTEAAYRMLQNNLDPEVAENPAELVVYGGIGRAARNWDCYDAILRTLRELRDDQTLLIQSGKPVGVFPTHPDAPRVLLANSNLVPHWATWEHFNELDRKGLMMYGQMTAGSWIYIGSQGIVQGTYETFVEMGRQHYGGKLAGRWILTAGLGGMGGAQPLAASLAGASSLNIECQQSRIDMRLRTRYVDEQASDLDDALARMAAYARDGKAVSVALLGNAAEILPEVVRRGVRPDAVTDQTSAHDPVNGYLPAGWTVEQWLERRKTDPDGTRDAAKKSMRVHVEAMLAFHRQGIPTFDYGNNIRQMARDEGCADAFAFPGFVPAYVRPLFCRGVGPFRWVALSGDPEDIAKTDAKVKALIPDDPHLHRWLDMAARRISFQGLPARICWVGLGQRHRLGLAFNAMVRNGELKAPIVIGRDHLDSGSVSSPNRETEAMADGSDAVSDWPLLNAMLNVAGGATWVSLHHGGGVGMGFSQHSGVVIVCDGSEAADKRLARVLWNDPGTGVMRHADAGYELAKACAREQGLDLPML
;
A
#
# COMPACT_ATOMS: atom_id res chain seq x y z
N MET A 1 -6.03 0.70 35.84
CA MET A 1 -7.18 -0.09 35.34
C MET A 1 -7.63 0.59 34.07
N ASN A 2 -7.40 -0.03 32.92
CA ASN A 2 -7.87 0.51 31.63
C ASN A 2 -9.36 0.16 31.52
N ALA A 3 -10.21 1.17 31.33
CA ALA A 3 -11.62 0.95 31.01
C ALA A 3 -11.71 0.08 29.75
N PRO A 4 -12.69 -0.85 29.64
CA PRO A 4 -12.88 -1.61 28.43
C PRO A 4 -13.10 -0.66 27.26
N PRO A 5 -12.62 -0.99 26.04
CA PRO A 5 -12.81 -0.13 24.89
C PRO A 5 -14.30 0.13 24.67
N ARG A 6 -14.66 1.40 24.42
CA ARG A 6 -16.03 1.74 24.03
C ARG A 6 -16.36 1.01 22.73
N LYS A 7 -17.27 0.06 22.81
CA LYS A 7 -17.62 -0.84 21.70
C LYS A 7 -18.50 -0.22 20.61
N ASP A 8 -19.08 0.95 20.83
CA ASP A 8 -20.11 1.53 19.94
C ASP A 8 -19.87 3.03 19.72
N ASP A 9 -18.74 3.37 19.08
CA ASP A 9 -18.59 4.72 18.58
C ASP A 9 -19.19 4.82 17.17
N THR A 10 -20.35 5.43 17.06
CA THR A 10 -21.11 5.63 15.81
C THR A 10 -20.71 6.92 15.09
N ARG A 11 -19.61 7.58 15.49
CA ARG A 11 -19.16 8.83 14.88
C ARG A 11 -18.80 8.61 13.40
N THR A 12 -19.32 9.47 12.54
CA THR A 12 -18.84 9.59 11.17
C THR A 12 -17.65 10.55 11.16
N ILE A 13 -16.45 10.02 10.88
CA ILE A 13 -15.23 10.81 10.85
C ILE A 13 -15.00 11.33 9.43
N ARG A 14 -14.75 12.63 9.31
CA ARG A 14 -14.30 13.28 8.08
C ARG A 14 -13.25 14.34 8.41
N ALA A 15 -12.20 14.37 7.61
CA ALA A 15 -11.13 15.36 7.75
C ALA A 15 -11.68 16.78 7.47
N PRO A 16 -11.28 17.80 8.23
CA PRO A 16 -11.51 19.19 7.87
C PRO A 16 -10.94 19.52 6.49
N ARG A 17 -11.57 20.43 5.77
CA ARG A 17 -11.19 20.89 4.43
C ARG A 17 -11.02 22.39 4.39
N GLY A 18 -10.23 22.89 3.42
CA GLY A 18 -10.03 24.33 3.22
C GLY A 18 -8.90 24.93 4.06
N PRO A 19 -8.78 26.27 4.09
CA PRO A 19 -7.64 26.97 4.67
C PRO A 19 -7.68 27.16 6.19
N ALA A 20 -8.77 26.82 6.86
CA ALA A 20 -8.91 27.04 8.30
C ALA A 20 -8.13 26.00 9.11
N LEU A 21 -7.37 26.44 10.10
CA LEU A 21 -6.62 25.59 11.02
C LEU A 21 -7.45 25.16 12.23
N SER A 22 -7.37 23.89 12.59
CA SER A 22 -7.81 23.33 13.87
C SER A 22 -6.66 23.25 14.88
N CYS A 23 -5.42 23.21 14.37
CA CYS A 23 -4.17 23.10 15.11
C CYS A 23 -3.39 24.42 15.10
N ARG A 24 -2.22 24.47 15.76
CA ARG A 24 -1.40 25.68 15.84
C ARG A 24 -0.64 26.01 14.55
N SER A 25 -0.32 24.98 13.75
CA SER A 25 0.40 25.13 12.48
C SER A 25 -0.05 24.11 11.45
N TRP A 26 0.32 24.32 10.20
CA TRP A 26 0.05 23.37 9.11
C TRP A 26 0.78 22.03 9.29
N LEU A 27 1.92 22.01 10.00
CA LEU A 27 2.66 20.78 10.24
C LEU A 27 1.87 19.81 11.12
N THR A 28 1.20 20.33 12.16
CA THR A 28 0.34 19.53 13.04
C THR A 28 -1.05 19.33 12.47
N GLU A 29 -1.60 20.32 11.76
CA GLU A 29 -2.89 20.24 11.06
C GLU A 29 -2.89 19.13 9.99
N ALA A 30 -1.79 18.95 9.28
CA ALA A 30 -1.66 17.90 8.28
C ALA A 30 -1.82 16.51 8.92
N ALA A 31 -1.09 16.22 10.00
CA ALA A 31 -1.23 14.96 10.72
C ALA A 31 -2.65 14.78 11.30
N TYR A 32 -3.24 15.86 11.83
CA TYR A 32 -4.60 15.90 12.35
C TYR A 32 -5.65 15.55 11.29
N ARG A 33 -5.54 16.12 10.08
CA ARG A 33 -6.46 15.82 8.96
C ARG A 33 -6.21 14.42 8.39
N MET A 34 -4.98 14.02 8.25
CA MET A 34 -4.64 12.73 7.65
C MET A 34 -5.05 11.55 8.53
N LEU A 35 -4.93 11.66 9.87
CA LEU A 35 -5.48 10.66 10.78
C LEU A 35 -7.00 10.52 10.62
N GLN A 36 -7.72 11.63 10.52
CA GLN A 36 -9.18 11.63 10.31
C GLN A 36 -9.55 11.10 8.92
N ASN A 37 -8.78 11.48 7.88
CA ASN A 37 -9.00 10.99 6.52
C ASN A 37 -8.87 9.46 6.43
N ASN A 38 -7.98 8.84 7.20
CA ASN A 38 -7.85 7.39 7.27
C ASN A 38 -9.14 6.69 7.75
N LEU A 39 -9.98 7.39 8.51
CA LEU A 39 -11.23 6.87 9.07
C LEU A 39 -12.49 7.40 8.37
N ASP A 40 -12.32 8.17 7.29
CA ASP A 40 -13.44 8.56 6.43
C ASP A 40 -14.15 7.29 5.93
N PRO A 41 -15.49 7.22 5.97
CA PRO A 41 -16.25 6.05 5.51
C PRO A 41 -16.01 5.66 4.05
N GLU A 42 -15.50 6.59 3.23
CA GLU A 42 -15.11 6.29 1.85
C GLU A 42 -13.70 5.67 1.76
N VAL A 43 -12.91 5.74 2.84
CA VAL A 43 -11.51 5.30 2.90
C VAL A 43 -11.36 4.00 3.69
N ALA A 44 -11.93 3.95 4.91
CA ALA A 44 -11.74 2.86 5.85
C ALA A 44 -12.67 1.66 5.58
N GLU A 45 -12.15 0.44 5.77
CA GLU A 45 -12.95 -0.79 5.67
C GLU A 45 -13.94 -0.95 6.85
N ASN A 46 -13.52 -0.57 8.07
CA ASN A 46 -14.37 -0.59 9.27
C ASN A 46 -13.99 0.56 10.21
N PRO A 47 -14.50 1.78 9.93
CA PRO A 47 -14.16 2.95 10.74
C PRO A 47 -14.61 2.84 12.20
N ALA A 48 -15.69 2.11 12.51
CA ALA A 48 -16.18 1.93 13.88
C ALA A 48 -15.16 1.19 14.78
N GLU A 49 -14.36 0.31 14.21
CA GLU A 49 -13.27 -0.41 14.89
C GLU A 49 -11.88 0.21 14.62
N LEU A 50 -11.83 1.42 14.04
CA LEU A 50 -10.59 2.12 13.64
C LEU A 50 -9.79 1.39 12.56
N VAL A 51 -10.39 0.40 11.89
CA VAL A 51 -9.72 -0.41 10.86
C VAL A 51 -9.78 0.30 9.53
N VAL A 52 -8.59 0.59 8.99
CA VAL A 52 -8.42 1.29 7.72
C VAL A 52 -8.43 0.31 6.56
N TYR A 53 -7.58 -0.71 6.59
CA TYR A 53 -7.54 -1.79 5.59
C TYR A 53 -6.78 -3.03 6.10
N GLY A 54 -6.84 -4.12 5.32
CA GLY A 54 -6.02 -5.32 5.54
C GLY A 54 -6.44 -6.16 6.75
N GLY A 55 -7.73 -6.20 7.05
CA GLY A 55 -8.31 -7.02 8.11
C GLY A 55 -8.28 -6.35 9.48
N ILE A 56 -7.12 -6.04 10.04
CA ILE A 56 -6.97 -5.44 11.38
C ILE A 56 -6.03 -4.22 11.42
N GLY A 57 -5.64 -3.67 10.27
CA GLY A 57 -4.76 -2.50 10.18
C GLY A 57 -5.45 -1.23 10.67
N ARG A 58 -5.08 -0.74 11.87
CA ARG A 58 -5.75 0.38 12.56
C ARG A 58 -4.97 1.68 12.45
N ALA A 59 -5.70 2.80 12.50
CA ALA A 59 -5.15 4.15 12.54
C ALA A 59 -4.76 4.61 13.96
N ALA A 60 -5.43 4.09 14.98
CA ALA A 60 -5.16 4.33 16.40
C ALA A 60 -5.48 3.06 17.20
N ARG A 61 -4.93 2.94 18.40
CA ARG A 61 -5.08 1.73 19.23
C ARG A 61 -6.52 1.49 19.66
N ASN A 62 -7.19 2.53 20.09
CA ASN A 62 -8.60 2.57 20.47
C ASN A 62 -9.12 4.02 20.37
N TRP A 63 -10.40 4.24 20.61
CA TRP A 63 -11.02 5.55 20.52
C TRP A 63 -10.48 6.57 21.53
N ASP A 64 -10.15 6.16 22.75
CA ASP A 64 -9.54 7.05 23.73
C ASP A 64 -8.16 7.54 23.28
N CYS A 65 -7.37 6.67 22.65
CA CYS A 65 -6.08 7.01 22.06
C CYS A 65 -6.26 7.93 20.84
N TYR A 66 -7.25 7.67 19.98
CA TYR A 66 -7.59 8.53 18.85
C TYR A 66 -7.92 9.96 19.31
N ASP A 67 -8.82 10.08 20.28
CA ASP A 67 -9.21 11.39 20.83
C ASP A 67 -8.02 12.10 21.51
N ALA A 68 -7.18 11.36 22.21
CA ALA A 68 -5.97 11.92 22.83
C ALA A 68 -4.95 12.39 21.79
N ILE A 69 -4.77 11.66 20.68
CA ILE A 69 -3.90 12.12 19.56
C ILE A 69 -4.43 13.43 18.99
N LEU A 70 -5.72 13.50 18.69
CA LEU A 70 -6.32 14.73 18.11
C LEU A 70 -6.20 15.93 19.06
N ARG A 71 -6.45 15.75 20.36
CA ARG A 71 -6.26 16.83 21.36
C ARG A 71 -4.81 17.29 21.41
N THR A 72 -3.86 16.34 21.45
CA THR A 72 -2.42 16.66 21.50
C THR A 72 -1.96 17.41 20.25
N LEU A 73 -2.37 16.99 19.05
CA LEU A 73 -2.01 17.66 17.80
C LEU A 73 -2.52 19.09 17.73
N ARG A 74 -3.69 19.39 18.30
CA ARG A 74 -4.21 20.77 18.37
C ARG A 74 -3.34 21.70 19.21
N GLU A 75 -2.68 21.16 20.24
CA GLU A 75 -1.92 21.93 21.22
C GLU A 75 -0.40 21.89 20.96
N LEU A 76 0.07 20.94 20.14
CA LEU A 76 1.48 20.71 19.87
C LEU A 76 2.14 21.94 19.24
N ARG A 77 3.25 22.37 19.81
CA ARG A 77 4.05 23.50 19.30
C ARG A 77 5.06 23.00 18.26
N ASP A 78 5.54 23.90 17.42
CA ASP A 78 6.50 23.60 16.35
C ASP A 78 7.92 23.27 16.85
N ASP A 79 8.20 23.40 18.14
CA ASP A 79 9.42 22.96 18.82
C ASP A 79 9.22 21.67 19.64
N GLN A 80 8.13 20.94 19.42
CA GLN A 80 7.78 19.73 20.14
C GLN A 80 7.55 18.56 19.19
N THR A 81 7.79 17.35 19.69
CA THR A 81 7.51 16.09 19.01
C THR A 81 6.60 15.19 19.84
N LEU A 82 5.52 14.73 19.25
CA LEU A 82 4.61 13.73 19.81
C LEU A 82 5.12 12.32 19.48
N LEU A 83 5.22 11.46 20.51
CA LEU A 83 5.57 10.05 20.35
C LEU A 83 4.32 9.17 20.41
N ILE A 84 4.18 8.28 19.41
CA ILE A 84 3.08 7.32 19.28
C ILE A 84 3.64 5.89 19.31
N GLN A 85 3.23 5.11 20.30
CA GLN A 85 3.58 3.70 20.42
C GLN A 85 2.35 2.84 20.09
N SER A 86 2.39 2.13 18.98
CA SER A 86 1.28 1.28 18.51
C SER A 86 -0.08 1.96 18.70
N GLY A 87 -0.23 3.13 18.08
CA GLY A 87 -1.46 3.92 18.07
C GLY A 87 -1.85 4.60 19.39
N LYS A 88 -0.97 4.61 20.39
CA LYS A 88 -1.17 5.31 21.68
C LYS A 88 -0.22 6.50 21.78
N PRO A 89 -0.70 7.73 22.05
CA PRO A 89 0.16 8.86 22.37
C PRO A 89 0.78 8.63 23.75
N VAL A 90 2.11 8.60 23.82
CA VAL A 90 2.82 8.24 25.04
C VAL A 90 3.67 9.37 25.63
N GLY A 91 3.95 10.42 24.85
CA GLY A 91 4.67 11.57 25.37
C GLY A 91 4.85 12.66 24.34
N VAL A 92 5.04 13.89 24.83
CA VAL A 92 5.43 15.07 24.07
C VAL A 92 6.76 15.57 24.62
N PHE A 93 7.73 15.72 23.74
CA PHE A 93 9.08 16.14 24.13
C PHE A 93 9.48 17.44 23.43
N PRO A 94 10.24 18.31 24.09
CA PRO A 94 10.88 19.44 23.43
C PRO A 94 11.91 18.93 22.43
N THR A 95 11.87 19.50 21.23
CA THR A 95 12.83 19.23 20.17
C THR A 95 13.26 20.56 19.53
N HIS A 96 13.20 20.69 18.23
CA HIS A 96 13.50 21.93 17.52
C HIS A 96 12.58 22.09 16.28
N PRO A 97 12.48 23.28 15.68
CA PRO A 97 11.53 23.54 14.58
C PRO A 97 11.72 22.62 13.35
N ASP A 98 12.93 22.17 13.06
CA ASP A 98 13.19 21.26 11.94
C ASP A 98 12.98 19.77 12.29
N ALA A 99 12.72 19.41 13.55
CA ALA A 99 12.44 18.04 13.95
C ALA A 99 11.03 17.60 13.47
N PRO A 100 10.77 16.29 13.29
CA PRO A 100 9.44 15.78 13.06
C PRO A 100 8.46 16.17 14.16
N ARG A 101 7.23 16.48 13.78
CA ARG A 101 6.13 16.74 14.74
C ARG A 101 5.59 15.47 15.38
N VAL A 102 5.68 14.34 14.64
CA VAL A 102 5.22 13.04 15.15
C VAL A 102 6.22 11.95 14.80
N LEU A 103 6.51 11.09 15.76
CA LEU A 103 7.24 9.85 15.56
C LEU A 103 6.35 8.67 15.98
N LEU A 104 6.19 7.71 15.07
CA LEU A 104 5.34 6.54 15.28
C LEU A 104 6.19 5.25 15.24
N ALA A 105 5.96 4.38 16.20
CA ALA A 105 6.46 3.00 16.18
C ALA A 105 5.26 2.05 16.33
N ASN A 106 5.00 1.24 15.32
CA ASN A 106 3.81 0.39 15.28
C ASN A 106 4.17 -1.08 15.16
N SER A 107 3.56 -1.91 16.00
CA SER A 107 3.64 -3.38 15.97
C SER A 107 5.07 -3.96 16.01
N ASN A 108 6.06 -3.18 16.42
CA ASN A 108 7.43 -3.67 16.51
C ASN A 108 7.57 -4.62 17.72
N LEU A 109 8.03 -5.83 17.44
CA LEU A 109 8.42 -6.84 18.41
C LEU A 109 9.90 -7.19 18.24
N VAL A 110 10.54 -7.58 19.33
CA VAL A 110 11.90 -8.15 19.22
C VAL A 110 11.81 -9.42 18.35
N PRO A 111 12.74 -9.65 17.40
CA PRO A 111 12.54 -10.65 16.34
C PRO A 111 12.11 -12.03 16.80
N HIS A 112 12.69 -12.57 17.89
CA HIS A 112 12.32 -13.88 18.41
C HIS A 112 10.85 -13.97 18.88
N TRP A 113 10.24 -12.86 19.29
CA TRP A 113 8.84 -12.76 19.73
C TRP A 113 7.89 -12.24 18.65
N ALA A 114 8.39 -12.00 17.44
CA ALA A 114 7.59 -11.44 16.34
C ALA A 114 6.73 -12.53 15.68
N THR A 115 5.80 -13.10 16.44
CA THR A 115 4.82 -14.08 15.98
C THR A 115 3.40 -13.54 16.11
N TRP A 116 2.46 -14.08 15.30
CA TRP A 116 1.05 -13.71 15.40
C TRP A 116 0.45 -14.06 16.76
N GLU A 117 0.84 -15.19 17.36
CA GLU A 117 0.36 -15.63 18.66
C GLU A 117 0.70 -14.61 19.75
N HIS A 118 1.98 -14.20 19.81
CA HIS A 118 2.43 -13.21 20.79
C HIS A 118 1.85 -11.83 20.52
N PHE A 119 1.80 -11.40 19.26
CA PHE A 119 1.16 -10.14 18.86
C PHE A 119 -0.31 -10.11 19.32
N ASN A 120 -1.09 -11.17 19.02
CA ASN A 120 -2.51 -11.25 19.37
C ASN A 120 -2.73 -11.23 20.89
N GLU A 121 -1.83 -11.84 21.66
CA GLU A 121 -1.86 -11.76 23.13
C GLU A 121 -1.71 -10.31 23.61
N LEU A 122 -0.73 -9.58 23.06
CA LEU A 122 -0.46 -8.20 23.43
C LEU A 122 -1.56 -7.23 22.96
N ASP A 123 -2.14 -7.46 21.77
CA ASP A 123 -3.26 -6.67 21.28
C ASP A 123 -4.50 -6.84 22.17
N ARG A 124 -4.84 -8.08 22.57
CA ARG A 124 -5.93 -8.35 23.53
C ARG A 124 -5.71 -7.70 24.90
N LYS A 125 -4.46 -7.54 25.33
CA LYS A 125 -4.08 -6.82 26.55
C LYS A 125 -4.10 -5.29 26.39
N GLY A 126 -4.36 -4.77 25.17
CA GLY A 126 -4.33 -3.35 24.88
C GLY A 126 -2.92 -2.73 24.89
N LEU A 127 -1.88 -3.54 24.68
CA LEU A 127 -0.47 -3.11 24.69
C LEU A 127 0.07 -2.77 23.31
N MET A 128 -0.57 -3.30 22.26
CA MET A 128 -0.20 -3.14 20.87
C MET A 128 -1.40 -2.87 19.96
N MET A 129 -1.15 -2.48 18.73
CA MET A 129 -2.09 -2.55 17.63
C MET A 129 -1.35 -2.90 16.34
N TYR A 130 -2.04 -3.48 15.38
CA TYR A 130 -1.49 -3.69 14.03
C TYR A 130 -1.59 -2.39 13.23
N GLY A 131 -0.53 -1.60 13.26
CA GLY A 131 -0.41 -0.36 12.48
C GLY A 131 0.10 -0.67 11.09
N GLN A 132 -0.73 -1.28 10.25
CA GLN A 132 -0.34 -1.74 8.92
C GLN A 132 0.03 -0.56 8.03
N MET A 133 1.30 -0.50 7.62
CA MET A 133 1.85 0.42 6.61
C MET A 133 1.22 1.83 6.66
N THR A 134 0.62 2.29 5.57
CA THR A 134 0.01 3.62 5.44
C THR A 134 -1.23 3.85 6.31
N ALA A 135 -1.88 2.79 6.81
CA ALA A 135 -2.92 2.91 7.83
C ALA A 135 -2.34 3.42 9.15
N GLY A 136 -1.27 2.81 9.63
CA GLY A 136 -0.61 3.17 10.89
C GLY A 136 0.22 4.45 10.81
N SER A 137 0.61 4.90 9.63
CA SER A 137 1.35 6.15 9.39
C SER A 137 0.49 7.30 8.85
N TRP A 138 -0.82 7.11 8.77
CA TRP A 138 -1.79 8.14 8.40
C TRP A 138 -1.56 8.77 7.01
N ILE A 139 -1.18 7.95 6.04
CA ILE A 139 -0.96 8.38 4.65
C ILE A 139 -1.68 7.47 3.63
N TYR A 140 -2.64 6.67 4.08
CA TYR A 140 -3.50 5.90 3.22
C TYR A 140 -4.47 6.80 2.46
N ILE A 141 -4.55 6.64 1.16
CA ILE A 141 -5.36 7.46 0.24
C ILE A 141 -6.41 6.62 -0.51
N GLY A 142 -6.83 5.53 0.08
CA GLY A 142 -7.70 4.55 -0.57
C GLY A 142 -6.93 3.63 -1.52
N SER A 143 -7.67 2.80 -2.24
CA SER A 143 -7.09 1.81 -3.17
C SER A 143 -6.29 2.43 -4.31
N GLN A 144 -6.50 3.71 -4.63
CA GLN A 144 -5.70 4.40 -5.64
C GLN A 144 -4.19 4.39 -5.33
N GLY A 145 -3.80 4.29 -4.05
CA GLY A 145 -2.41 4.29 -3.62
C GLY A 145 -1.58 3.12 -4.16
N ILE A 146 -2.21 2.04 -4.61
CA ILE A 146 -1.54 0.87 -5.19
C ILE A 146 -1.84 0.70 -6.69
N VAL A 147 -2.76 1.48 -7.27
CA VAL A 147 -3.19 1.29 -8.67
C VAL A 147 -2.04 1.43 -9.64
N GLN A 148 -1.18 2.44 -9.47
CA GLN A 148 -0.06 2.62 -10.40
C GLN A 148 0.97 1.50 -10.27
N GLY A 149 1.34 1.08 -9.06
CA GLY A 149 2.28 -0.03 -8.88
C GLY A 149 1.79 -1.32 -9.55
N THR A 150 0.48 -1.56 -9.47
CA THR A 150 -0.16 -2.69 -10.15
C THR A 150 -0.18 -2.49 -11.67
N TYR A 151 -0.47 -1.27 -12.14
CA TYR A 151 -0.40 -0.90 -13.55
C TYR A 151 1.01 -1.11 -14.11
N GLU A 152 2.06 -0.59 -13.44
CA GLU A 152 3.46 -0.79 -13.85
C GLU A 152 3.82 -2.27 -13.92
N THR A 153 3.37 -3.06 -12.94
CA THR A 153 3.58 -4.52 -12.92
C THR A 153 2.94 -5.19 -14.14
N PHE A 154 1.70 -4.87 -14.46
CA PHE A 154 0.99 -5.45 -15.61
C PHE A 154 1.56 -4.99 -16.96
N VAL A 155 1.94 -3.71 -17.07
CA VAL A 155 2.60 -3.19 -18.27
C VAL A 155 3.93 -3.89 -18.51
N GLU A 156 4.76 -4.05 -17.47
CA GLU A 156 6.04 -4.73 -17.59
C GLU A 156 5.85 -6.24 -17.87
N MET A 157 4.86 -6.89 -17.24
CA MET A 157 4.47 -8.27 -17.57
C MET A 157 4.08 -8.38 -19.06
N GLY A 158 3.28 -7.44 -19.55
CA GLY A 158 2.90 -7.36 -20.96
C GLY A 158 4.11 -7.16 -21.89
N ARG A 159 5.08 -6.34 -21.48
CA ARG A 159 6.31 -6.10 -22.24
C ARG A 159 7.17 -7.37 -22.34
N GLN A 160 7.36 -8.06 -21.23
CA GLN A 160 8.22 -9.26 -21.20
C GLN A 160 7.62 -10.46 -21.93
N HIS A 161 6.31 -10.68 -21.80
CA HIS A 161 5.67 -11.91 -22.27
C HIS A 161 4.84 -11.72 -23.55
N TYR A 162 4.42 -10.49 -23.89
CA TYR A 162 3.46 -10.22 -24.96
C TYR A 162 3.87 -9.06 -25.89
N GLY A 163 5.16 -8.68 -25.89
CA GLY A 163 5.66 -7.60 -26.75
C GLY A 163 5.01 -6.26 -26.50
N GLY A 164 4.56 -5.99 -25.27
CA GLY A 164 3.92 -4.76 -24.84
C GLY A 164 2.43 -4.64 -25.21
N LYS A 165 1.80 -5.68 -25.74
CA LYS A 165 0.39 -5.67 -26.16
C LYS A 165 -0.46 -6.56 -25.27
N LEU A 166 -1.34 -5.95 -24.48
CA LEU A 166 -2.29 -6.66 -23.62
C LEU A 166 -3.72 -6.69 -24.16
N ALA A 167 -4.00 -6.02 -25.29
CA ALA A 167 -5.29 -6.14 -25.97
C ALA A 167 -5.55 -7.59 -26.38
N GLY A 168 -6.73 -8.12 -26.03
CA GLY A 168 -7.07 -9.51 -26.25
C GLY A 168 -6.46 -10.48 -25.22
N ARG A 169 -5.87 -9.97 -24.14
CA ARG A 169 -5.34 -10.75 -23.02
C ARG A 169 -6.19 -10.57 -21.78
N TRP A 170 -6.19 -11.58 -20.89
CA TRP A 170 -6.89 -11.46 -19.64
C TRP A 170 -6.10 -12.06 -18.46
N ILE A 171 -6.27 -11.42 -17.31
CA ILE A 171 -5.57 -11.75 -16.05
C ILE A 171 -6.58 -12.39 -15.09
N LEU A 172 -6.22 -13.52 -14.50
CA LEU A 172 -6.96 -14.14 -13.40
C LEU A 172 -6.32 -13.72 -12.07
N THR A 173 -7.14 -13.17 -11.18
CA THR A 173 -6.69 -12.76 -9.85
C THR A 173 -7.79 -12.90 -8.80
N ALA A 174 -7.44 -12.73 -7.52
CA ALA A 174 -8.40 -12.75 -6.43
C ALA A 174 -8.15 -11.64 -5.40
N GLY A 175 -9.22 -11.27 -4.69
CA GLY A 175 -9.22 -10.23 -3.67
C GLY A 175 -9.61 -8.86 -4.20
N LEU A 176 -10.70 -8.28 -3.63
CA LEU A 176 -11.18 -6.92 -3.90
C LEU A 176 -11.21 -6.03 -2.65
N GLY A 177 -10.43 -6.39 -1.64
CA GLY A 177 -10.21 -5.58 -0.44
C GLY A 177 -9.46 -4.27 -0.72
N GLY A 178 -8.95 -3.61 0.32
CA GLY A 178 -8.26 -2.32 0.21
C GLY A 178 -7.15 -2.31 -0.84
N MET A 179 -6.31 -3.33 -0.84
CA MET A 179 -5.18 -3.47 -1.78
C MET A 179 -5.61 -4.19 -3.07
N GLY A 180 -6.23 -5.35 -2.97
CA GLY A 180 -6.64 -6.16 -4.12
C GLY A 180 -7.62 -5.45 -5.05
N GLY A 181 -8.45 -4.56 -4.51
CA GLY A 181 -9.38 -3.75 -5.30
C GLY A 181 -8.74 -2.84 -6.34
N ALA A 182 -7.42 -2.65 -6.32
CA ALA A 182 -6.69 -1.92 -7.35
C ALA A 182 -6.48 -2.74 -8.64
N GLN A 183 -6.45 -4.06 -8.54
CA GLN A 183 -6.09 -4.95 -9.64
C GLN A 183 -6.99 -4.83 -10.88
N PRO A 184 -8.33 -4.84 -10.76
CA PRO A 184 -9.21 -4.74 -11.92
C PRO A 184 -9.01 -3.43 -12.71
N LEU A 185 -8.92 -2.30 -12.01
CA LEU A 185 -8.70 -1.01 -12.65
C LEU A 185 -7.32 -0.96 -13.32
N ALA A 186 -6.28 -1.44 -12.64
CA ALA A 186 -4.92 -1.48 -13.19
C ALA A 186 -4.83 -2.36 -14.45
N ALA A 187 -5.50 -3.50 -14.47
CA ALA A 187 -5.57 -4.37 -15.65
C ALA A 187 -6.24 -3.66 -16.83
N SER A 188 -7.40 -3.03 -16.61
CA SER A 188 -8.11 -2.27 -17.64
C SER A 188 -7.26 -1.09 -18.17
N LEU A 189 -6.56 -0.35 -17.29
CA LEU A 189 -5.66 0.74 -17.68
C LEU A 189 -4.45 0.24 -18.47
N ALA A 190 -3.95 -0.96 -18.17
CA ALA A 190 -2.88 -1.61 -18.93
C ALA A 190 -3.34 -2.21 -20.28
N GLY A 191 -4.65 -2.24 -20.53
CA GLY A 191 -5.23 -2.75 -21.77
C GLY A 191 -5.62 -4.23 -21.74
N ALA A 192 -5.60 -4.89 -20.57
CA ALA A 192 -6.05 -6.26 -20.37
C ALA A 192 -7.47 -6.32 -19.80
N SER A 193 -8.20 -7.39 -20.10
CA SER A 193 -9.36 -7.77 -19.28
C SER A 193 -8.89 -8.46 -18.00
N SER A 194 -9.74 -8.54 -16.98
CA SER A 194 -9.44 -9.31 -15.77
C SER A 194 -10.68 -10.01 -15.19
N LEU A 195 -10.46 -11.21 -14.68
CA LEU A 195 -11.42 -11.92 -13.84
C LEU A 195 -10.94 -11.86 -12.40
N ASN A 196 -11.75 -11.25 -11.54
CA ASN A 196 -11.40 -10.91 -10.16
C ASN A 196 -12.34 -11.65 -9.20
N ILE A 197 -11.81 -12.61 -8.46
CA ILE A 197 -12.60 -13.44 -7.55
C ILE A 197 -12.64 -12.77 -6.18
N GLU A 198 -13.83 -12.62 -5.61
CA GLU A 198 -14.04 -12.06 -4.28
C GLU A 198 -15.12 -12.82 -3.53
N CYS A 199 -14.85 -13.14 -2.27
CA CYS A 199 -15.77 -13.91 -1.43
C CYS A 199 -16.87 -13.08 -0.74
N GLN A 200 -16.77 -11.75 -0.76
CA GLN A 200 -17.71 -10.84 -0.09
C GLN A 200 -18.42 -9.93 -1.09
N GLN A 201 -19.73 -10.07 -1.22
CA GLN A 201 -20.55 -9.26 -2.14
C GLN A 201 -20.40 -7.76 -1.87
N SER A 202 -20.34 -7.34 -0.60
CA SER A 202 -20.20 -5.93 -0.23
C SER A 202 -18.92 -5.27 -0.80
N ARG A 203 -17.85 -6.03 -0.96
CA ARG A 203 -16.60 -5.56 -1.60
C ARG A 203 -16.79 -5.40 -3.10
N ILE A 204 -17.46 -6.34 -3.76
CA ILE A 204 -17.81 -6.23 -5.18
C ILE A 204 -18.66 -4.98 -5.41
N ASP A 205 -19.73 -4.79 -4.61
CA ASP A 205 -20.62 -3.62 -4.70
C ASP A 205 -19.87 -2.30 -4.55
N MET A 206 -18.93 -2.25 -3.60
CA MET A 206 -18.07 -1.08 -3.41
C MET A 206 -17.24 -0.80 -4.67
N ARG A 207 -16.63 -1.83 -5.27
CA ARG A 207 -15.76 -1.67 -6.45
C ARG A 207 -16.53 -1.29 -7.71
N LEU A 208 -17.72 -1.80 -7.89
CA LEU A 208 -18.65 -1.38 -8.95
C LEU A 208 -19.04 0.10 -8.76
N ARG A 209 -19.46 0.48 -7.55
CA ARG A 209 -19.83 1.87 -7.23
C ARG A 209 -18.69 2.85 -7.44
N THR A 210 -17.47 2.47 -7.06
CA THR A 210 -16.26 3.30 -7.19
C THR A 210 -15.59 3.17 -8.55
N ARG A 211 -16.15 2.38 -9.47
CA ARG A 211 -15.67 2.17 -10.85
C ARG A 211 -14.26 1.55 -10.94
N TYR A 212 -13.89 0.76 -9.94
CA TYR A 212 -12.68 -0.07 -9.98
C TYR A 212 -12.92 -1.39 -10.71
N VAL A 213 -14.14 -1.91 -10.65
CA VAL A 213 -14.63 -3.06 -11.43
C VAL A 213 -15.71 -2.55 -12.38
N ASP A 214 -15.71 -3.04 -13.62
CA ASP A 214 -16.67 -2.63 -14.64
C ASP A 214 -17.97 -3.44 -14.54
N GLU A 215 -17.89 -4.77 -14.28
CA GLU A 215 -19.03 -5.69 -14.31
C GLU A 215 -18.92 -6.79 -13.24
N GLN A 216 -20.06 -7.42 -12.93
CA GLN A 216 -20.11 -8.65 -12.15
C GLN A 216 -20.71 -9.80 -13.00
N ALA A 217 -20.08 -10.96 -12.96
CA ALA A 217 -20.63 -12.19 -13.53
C ALA A 217 -21.56 -12.90 -12.54
N SER A 218 -22.57 -13.60 -13.07
CA SER A 218 -23.53 -14.38 -12.28
C SER A 218 -22.91 -15.65 -11.69
N ASP A 219 -22.03 -16.29 -12.43
CA ASP A 219 -21.37 -17.54 -12.09
C ASP A 219 -20.05 -17.69 -12.90
N LEU A 220 -19.35 -18.82 -12.70
CA LEU A 220 -18.09 -19.09 -13.39
C LEU A 220 -18.28 -19.27 -14.89
N ASP A 221 -19.38 -19.87 -15.35
CA ASP A 221 -19.64 -20.08 -16.77
C ASP A 221 -19.84 -18.75 -17.50
N ASP A 222 -20.63 -17.85 -16.94
CA ASP A 222 -20.82 -16.47 -17.43
C ASP A 222 -19.50 -15.70 -17.42
N ALA A 223 -18.72 -15.80 -16.32
CA ALA A 223 -17.42 -15.13 -16.21
C ALA A 223 -16.46 -15.58 -17.32
N LEU A 224 -16.30 -16.86 -17.54
CA LEU A 224 -15.42 -17.41 -18.56
C LEU A 224 -15.89 -17.10 -19.98
N ALA A 225 -17.20 -17.12 -20.24
CA ALA A 225 -17.78 -16.72 -21.52
C ALA A 225 -17.48 -15.23 -21.83
N ARG A 226 -17.60 -14.35 -20.83
CA ARG A 226 -17.24 -12.92 -20.97
C ARG A 226 -15.75 -12.75 -21.25
N MET A 227 -14.86 -13.45 -20.50
CA MET A 227 -13.41 -13.38 -20.74
C MET A 227 -13.05 -13.81 -22.16
N ALA A 228 -13.63 -14.90 -22.66
CA ALA A 228 -13.41 -15.35 -24.02
C ALA A 228 -13.93 -14.35 -25.07
N ALA A 229 -15.06 -13.70 -24.83
CA ALA A 229 -15.60 -12.67 -25.71
C ALA A 229 -14.70 -11.42 -25.72
N TYR A 230 -14.31 -10.92 -24.56
CA TYR A 230 -13.45 -9.72 -24.46
C TYR A 230 -12.06 -9.94 -25.02
N ALA A 231 -11.48 -11.14 -24.81
CA ALA A 231 -10.21 -11.51 -25.43
C ALA A 231 -10.30 -11.47 -26.97
N ARG A 232 -11.34 -12.07 -27.55
CA ARG A 232 -11.57 -12.07 -29.01
C ARG A 232 -11.78 -10.66 -29.55
N ASP A 233 -12.51 -9.81 -28.81
CA ASP A 233 -12.87 -8.46 -29.24
C ASP A 233 -11.74 -7.43 -28.92
N GLY A 234 -10.67 -7.83 -28.28
CA GLY A 234 -9.57 -6.95 -27.85
C GLY A 234 -9.97 -5.89 -26.81
N LYS A 235 -11.04 -6.15 -26.04
CA LYS A 235 -11.55 -5.24 -25.01
C LYS A 235 -10.80 -5.38 -23.70
N ALA A 236 -10.71 -4.29 -22.93
CA ALA A 236 -10.14 -4.24 -21.58
C ALA A 236 -11.25 -3.99 -20.56
N VAL A 237 -11.86 -5.06 -20.08
CA VAL A 237 -13.00 -5.03 -19.14
C VAL A 237 -12.68 -5.86 -17.91
N SER A 238 -12.93 -5.29 -16.75
CA SER A 238 -12.77 -5.99 -15.47
C SER A 238 -14.08 -6.59 -15.00
N VAL A 239 -14.07 -7.89 -14.69
CA VAL A 239 -15.23 -8.66 -14.24
C VAL A 239 -14.96 -9.20 -12.84
N ALA A 240 -15.88 -8.95 -11.90
CA ALA A 240 -15.87 -9.59 -10.59
C ALA A 240 -16.69 -10.89 -10.63
N LEU A 241 -16.26 -11.88 -9.87
CA LEU A 241 -17.00 -13.13 -9.62
C LEU A 241 -17.08 -13.35 -8.11
N LEU A 242 -18.30 -13.48 -7.58
CA LEU A 242 -18.51 -13.87 -6.19
C LEU A 242 -18.16 -15.34 -6.02
N GLY A 243 -17.15 -15.64 -5.20
CA GLY A 243 -16.71 -17.00 -4.94
C GLY A 243 -15.43 -17.07 -4.13
N ASN A 244 -15.01 -18.28 -3.81
CA ASN A 244 -13.77 -18.55 -3.09
C ASN A 244 -12.65 -18.90 -4.08
N ALA A 245 -11.54 -18.20 -4.02
CA ALA A 245 -10.41 -18.44 -4.94
C ALA A 245 -9.82 -19.85 -4.82
N ALA A 246 -9.81 -20.43 -3.60
CA ALA A 246 -9.35 -21.80 -3.39
C ALA A 246 -10.28 -22.87 -3.98
N GLU A 247 -11.47 -22.49 -4.42
CA GLU A 247 -12.42 -23.35 -5.13
C GLU A 247 -12.42 -23.06 -6.64
N ILE A 248 -12.43 -21.76 -6.99
CA ILE A 248 -12.56 -21.31 -8.38
C ILE A 248 -11.30 -21.60 -9.20
N LEU A 249 -10.07 -21.29 -8.67
CA LEU A 249 -8.86 -21.51 -9.42
C LEU A 249 -8.61 -22.99 -9.77
N PRO A 250 -8.76 -23.96 -8.85
CA PRO A 250 -8.69 -25.37 -9.19
C PRO A 250 -9.70 -25.78 -10.25
N GLU A 251 -10.91 -25.24 -10.21
CA GLU A 251 -11.95 -25.52 -11.21
C GLU A 251 -11.58 -24.97 -12.60
N VAL A 252 -11.00 -23.77 -12.68
CA VAL A 252 -10.50 -23.20 -13.93
C VAL A 252 -9.37 -24.08 -14.51
N VAL A 253 -8.46 -24.58 -13.65
CA VAL A 253 -7.42 -25.56 -14.05
C VAL A 253 -8.03 -26.84 -14.58
N ARG A 254 -9.00 -27.41 -13.86
CA ARG A 254 -9.70 -28.67 -14.23
C ARG A 254 -10.40 -28.55 -15.58
N ARG A 255 -10.95 -27.38 -15.89
CA ARG A 255 -11.62 -27.10 -17.19
C ARG A 255 -10.64 -26.86 -18.33
N GLY A 256 -9.32 -26.83 -18.07
CA GLY A 256 -8.30 -26.55 -19.06
C GLY A 256 -8.32 -25.11 -19.61
N VAL A 257 -8.95 -24.18 -18.89
CA VAL A 257 -9.00 -22.76 -19.28
C VAL A 257 -7.64 -22.12 -18.99
N ARG A 258 -7.13 -21.36 -19.94
CA ARG A 258 -5.79 -20.75 -19.88
C ARG A 258 -5.93 -19.22 -19.85
N PRO A 259 -5.79 -18.57 -18.69
CA PRO A 259 -5.59 -17.13 -18.62
C PRO A 259 -4.23 -16.74 -19.21
N ASP A 260 -4.06 -15.48 -19.57
CA ASP A 260 -2.77 -14.97 -20.05
C ASP A 260 -1.81 -14.63 -18.91
N ALA A 261 -2.33 -14.35 -17.72
CA ALA A 261 -1.53 -14.23 -16.49
C ALA A 261 -2.37 -14.62 -15.27
N VAL A 262 -1.68 -15.05 -14.21
CA VAL A 262 -2.31 -15.39 -12.92
C VAL A 262 -1.57 -14.70 -11.78
N THR A 263 -2.32 -14.07 -10.89
CA THR A 263 -1.78 -13.49 -9.66
C THR A 263 -2.79 -13.57 -8.51
N ASP A 264 -2.42 -13.11 -7.32
CA ASP A 264 -3.30 -13.08 -6.15
C ASP A 264 -3.02 -11.87 -5.26
N GLN A 265 -4.09 -11.26 -4.75
CA GLN A 265 -4.05 -10.17 -3.78
C GLN A 265 -5.10 -10.35 -2.67
N THR A 266 -5.43 -11.58 -2.32
CA THR A 266 -6.23 -11.87 -1.11
C THR A 266 -5.48 -11.41 0.14
N SER A 267 -6.17 -11.22 1.28
CA SER A 267 -5.52 -10.84 2.53
C SER A 267 -4.92 -12.07 3.25
N ALA A 268 -4.14 -12.88 2.52
CA ALA A 268 -3.57 -14.13 3.00
C ALA A 268 -2.54 -13.97 4.15
N HIS A 269 -2.00 -12.76 4.35
CA HIS A 269 -1.07 -12.43 5.44
C HIS A 269 -1.70 -12.56 6.84
N ASP A 270 -3.02 -12.49 6.94
CA ASP A 270 -3.79 -12.73 8.17
C ASP A 270 -4.75 -13.91 7.93
N PRO A 271 -4.34 -15.14 8.25
CA PRO A 271 -5.15 -16.32 7.97
C PRO A 271 -6.44 -16.40 8.80
N VAL A 272 -6.56 -15.65 9.89
CA VAL A 272 -7.76 -15.64 10.74
C VAL A 272 -8.78 -14.63 10.25
N ASN A 273 -8.36 -13.38 9.98
CA ASN A 273 -9.26 -12.26 9.67
C ASN A 273 -9.30 -11.89 8.19
N GLY A 274 -8.37 -12.39 7.39
CA GLY A 274 -8.14 -11.96 6.01
C GLY A 274 -8.52 -12.96 4.93
N TYR A 275 -8.60 -14.26 5.23
CA TYR A 275 -8.81 -15.30 4.23
C TYR A 275 -9.96 -16.23 4.59
N LEU A 276 -10.96 -16.32 3.71
CA LEU A 276 -12.11 -17.22 3.87
C LEU A 276 -11.71 -18.67 3.56
N PRO A 277 -11.82 -19.62 4.51
CA PRO A 277 -11.58 -21.03 4.23
C PRO A 277 -12.55 -21.59 3.18
N ALA A 278 -12.07 -22.48 2.31
CA ALA A 278 -12.90 -23.17 1.34
C ALA A 278 -14.00 -23.99 2.03
N GLY A 279 -15.18 -24.00 1.43
CA GLY A 279 -16.37 -24.68 1.96
C GLY A 279 -17.07 -23.96 3.12
N TRP A 280 -16.57 -22.79 3.56
CA TRP A 280 -17.22 -21.99 4.59
C TRP A 280 -18.03 -20.85 3.98
N THR A 281 -19.16 -20.50 4.63
CA THR A 281 -19.83 -19.23 4.32
C THR A 281 -19.12 -18.07 5.06
N VAL A 282 -19.36 -16.85 4.59
CA VAL A 282 -18.83 -15.64 5.24
C VAL A 282 -19.32 -15.54 6.69
N GLU A 283 -20.58 -15.88 6.95
CA GLU A 283 -21.18 -15.85 8.28
C GLU A 283 -20.49 -16.85 9.21
N GLN A 284 -20.25 -18.08 8.74
CA GLN A 284 -19.53 -19.11 9.51
C GLN A 284 -18.11 -18.65 9.84
N TRP A 285 -17.42 -18.03 8.88
CA TRP A 285 -16.08 -17.50 9.11
C TRP A 285 -16.07 -16.35 10.12
N LEU A 286 -17.00 -15.38 9.99
CA LEU A 286 -17.12 -14.24 10.90
C LEU A 286 -17.39 -14.67 12.36
N GLU A 287 -18.11 -15.77 12.55
CA GLU A 287 -18.34 -16.35 13.87
C GLU A 287 -17.13 -17.15 14.37
N ARG A 288 -16.62 -18.09 13.55
CA ARG A 288 -15.56 -19.01 13.96
C ARG A 288 -14.24 -18.31 14.24
N ARG A 289 -13.91 -17.27 13.50
CA ARG A 289 -12.69 -16.49 13.77
C ARG A 289 -12.66 -15.87 15.17
N LYS A 290 -13.82 -15.72 15.83
CA LYS A 290 -13.97 -15.20 17.20
C LYS A 290 -13.98 -16.32 18.24
N THR A 291 -14.63 -17.44 17.91
CA THR A 291 -14.87 -18.56 18.83
C THR A 291 -13.80 -19.64 18.75
N ASP A 292 -13.19 -19.83 17.57
CA ASP A 292 -12.15 -20.80 17.29
C ASP A 292 -11.12 -20.22 16.30
N PRO A 293 -10.29 -19.25 16.72
CA PRO A 293 -9.30 -18.62 15.85
C PRO A 293 -8.23 -19.61 15.36
N ASP A 294 -7.84 -20.59 16.14
CA ASP A 294 -6.83 -21.58 15.77
C ASP A 294 -7.34 -22.52 14.67
N GLY A 295 -8.55 -23.07 14.84
CA GLY A 295 -9.19 -23.88 13.79
C GLY A 295 -9.48 -23.07 12.52
N THR A 296 -9.79 -21.78 12.65
CA THR A 296 -9.95 -20.88 11.50
C THR A 296 -8.64 -20.68 10.76
N ARG A 297 -7.53 -20.40 11.47
CA ARG A 297 -6.20 -20.28 10.89
C ARG A 297 -5.80 -21.53 10.10
N ASP A 298 -5.99 -22.71 10.71
CA ASP A 298 -5.59 -23.98 10.11
C ASP A 298 -6.44 -24.30 8.85
N ALA A 299 -7.73 -24.02 8.88
CA ALA A 299 -8.61 -24.18 7.71
C ALA A 299 -8.25 -23.19 6.58
N ALA A 300 -7.93 -21.94 6.92
CA ALA A 300 -7.51 -20.93 5.96
C ALA A 300 -6.18 -21.32 5.29
N LYS A 301 -5.17 -21.72 6.06
CA LYS A 301 -3.87 -22.16 5.52
C LYS A 301 -3.98 -23.36 4.58
N LYS A 302 -4.80 -24.37 4.93
CA LYS A 302 -5.10 -25.48 4.03
C LYS A 302 -5.73 -25.03 2.72
N SER A 303 -6.62 -24.05 2.78
CA SER A 303 -7.26 -23.48 1.59
C SER A 303 -6.26 -22.67 0.75
N MET A 304 -5.37 -21.91 1.39
CA MET A 304 -4.28 -21.19 0.71
C MET A 304 -3.33 -22.16 -0.01
N ARG A 305 -3.04 -23.32 0.59
CA ARG A 305 -2.28 -24.37 -0.09
C ARG A 305 -2.94 -24.79 -1.39
N VAL A 306 -4.25 -25.09 -1.38
CA VAL A 306 -5.00 -25.48 -2.59
C VAL A 306 -4.96 -24.36 -3.64
N HIS A 307 -5.11 -23.12 -3.21
CA HIS A 307 -5.02 -21.95 -4.08
C HIS A 307 -3.65 -21.85 -4.76
N VAL A 308 -2.56 -21.96 -3.99
CA VAL A 308 -1.18 -21.92 -4.52
C VAL A 308 -0.88 -23.11 -5.42
N GLU A 309 -1.37 -24.32 -5.10
CA GLU A 309 -1.23 -25.51 -5.97
C GLU A 309 -1.90 -25.28 -7.34
N ALA A 310 -3.03 -24.57 -7.40
CA ALA A 310 -3.67 -24.17 -8.66
C ALA A 310 -2.83 -23.11 -9.40
N MET A 311 -2.26 -22.11 -8.70
CA MET A 311 -1.33 -21.15 -9.31
C MET A 311 -0.09 -21.85 -9.89
N LEU A 312 0.48 -22.83 -9.17
CA LEU A 312 1.59 -23.66 -9.66
C LEU A 312 1.21 -24.46 -10.90
N ALA A 313 -0.03 -24.95 -11.00
CA ALA A 313 -0.50 -25.65 -12.19
C ALA A 313 -0.53 -24.73 -13.42
N PHE A 314 -0.91 -23.48 -13.29
CA PHE A 314 -0.79 -22.47 -14.35
C PHE A 314 0.67 -22.14 -14.68
N HIS A 315 1.51 -21.96 -13.66
CA HIS A 315 2.93 -21.72 -13.85
C HIS A 315 3.62 -22.84 -14.66
N ARG A 316 3.34 -24.12 -14.33
CA ARG A 316 3.87 -25.29 -15.06
C ARG A 316 3.40 -25.37 -16.51
N GLN A 317 2.30 -24.71 -16.85
CA GLN A 317 1.80 -24.56 -18.23
C GLN A 317 2.48 -23.40 -18.98
N GLY A 318 3.45 -22.71 -18.37
CA GLY A 318 4.15 -21.56 -18.96
C GLY A 318 3.33 -20.27 -18.94
N ILE A 319 2.26 -20.20 -18.14
CA ILE A 319 1.49 -18.97 -17.95
C ILE A 319 2.24 -18.06 -16.97
N PRO A 320 2.46 -16.79 -17.28
CA PRO A 320 3.01 -15.81 -16.33
C PRO A 320 2.23 -15.84 -15.02
N THR A 321 2.87 -16.31 -13.96
CA THR A 321 2.28 -16.47 -12.63
C THR A 321 3.17 -15.80 -11.61
N PHE A 322 2.60 -14.97 -10.74
CA PHE A 322 3.35 -14.26 -9.73
C PHE A 322 2.50 -13.93 -8.51
N ASP A 323 3.13 -13.86 -7.34
CA ASP A 323 2.54 -13.42 -6.10
C ASP A 323 2.58 -11.87 -6.04
N TYR A 324 1.46 -11.25 -5.72
CA TYR A 324 1.40 -9.79 -5.55
C TYR A 324 1.74 -9.32 -4.12
N GLY A 325 2.41 -10.15 -3.32
CA GLY A 325 2.98 -9.75 -2.04
C GLY A 325 2.03 -9.79 -0.85
N ASN A 326 1.23 -10.84 -0.76
CA ASN A 326 0.31 -11.07 0.36
C ASN A 326 0.72 -12.25 1.26
N ASN A 327 1.90 -12.83 1.03
CA ASN A 327 2.47 -13.96 1.78
C ASN A 327 1.75 -15.31 1.62
N ILE A 328 0.89 -15.47 0.60
CA ILE A 328 0.13 -16.72 0.39
C ILE A 328 1.05 -17.92 0.14
N ARG A 329 2.20 -17.71 -0.54
CA ARG A 329 3.19 -18.77 -0.80
C ARG A 329 3.79 -19.31 0.49
N GLN A 330 4.08 -18.45 1.46
CA GLN A 330 4.60 -18.88 2.76
C GLN A 330 3.56 -19.69 3.53
N MET A 331 2.30 -19.25 3.54
CA MET A 331 1.21 -19.98 4.19
C MET A 331 1.01 -21.37 3.58
N ALA A 332 1.09 -21.47 2.25
CA ALA A 332 1.03 -22.76 1.56
C ALA A 332 2.24 -23.65 1.86
N ARG A 333 3.44 -23.07 1.96
CA ARG A 333 4.67 -23.80 2.30
C ARG A 333 4.62 -24.35 3.72
N ASP A 334 4.10 -23.61 4.67
CA ASP A 334 3.88 -24.04 6.05
C ASP A 334 2.93 -25.26 6.11
N GLU A 335 1.98 -25.38 5.15
CA GLU A 335 1.05 -26.49 5.01
C GLU A 335 1.61 -27.64 4.11
N GLY A 336 2.92 -27.63 3.81
CA GLY A 336 3.60 -28.70 3.09
C GLY A 336 3.64 -28.57 1.57
N CYS A 337 3.30 -27.42 0.97
CA CYS A 337 3.55 -27.15 -0.44
C CYS A 337 5.02 -26.77 -0.65
N ALA A 338 5.87 -27.75 -0.87
CA ALA A 338 7.33 -27.57 -0.91
C ALA A 338 7.79 -26.62 -2.04
N ASP A 339 7.10 -26.61 -3.16
CA ASP A 339 7.37 -25.80 -4.35
C ASP A 339 6.58 -24.48 -4.43
N ALA A 340 5.98 -24.03 -3.31
CA ALA A 340 5.17 -22.82 -3.26
C ALA A 340 5.89 -21.56 -3.83
N PHE A 341 7.20 -21.49 -3.75
CA PHE A 341 8.03 -20.40 -4.28
C PHE A 341 8.61 -20.67 -5.67
N ALA A 342 8.11 -21.66 -6.42
CA ALA A 342 8.59 -21.91 -7.78
C ALA A 342 8.23 -20.80 -8.77
N PHE A 343 7.17 -20.02 -8.50
CA PHE A 343 6.90 -18.77 -9.22
C PHE A 343 7.31 -17.55 -8.36
N PRO A 344 7.78 -16.46 -9.00
CA PRO A 344 8.32 -15.30 -8.30
C PRO A 344 7.22 -14.42 -7.69
N GLY A 345 7.63 -13.52 -6.80
CA GLY A 345 6.87 -12.32 -6.46
C GLY A 345 6.94 -11.26 -7.56
N PHE A 346 6.02 -10.31 -7.55
CA PHE A 346 5.94 -9.25 -8.57
C PHE A 346 7.16 -8.33 -8.59
N VAL A 347 7.81 -8.13 -7.44
CA VAL A 347 8.97 -7.22 -7.36
C VAL A 347 10.18 -7.79 -8.10
N PRO A 348 10.68 -9.00 -7.79
CA PRO A 348 11.80 -9.56 -8.56
C PRO A 348 11.44 -9.80 -10.03
N ALA A 349 10.18 -10.09 -10.34
CA ALA A 349 9.77 -10.35 -11.72
C ALA A 349 9.70 -9.06 -12.57
N TYR A 350 9.16 -7.95 -12.02
CA TYR A 350 8.78 -6.80 -12.84
C TYR A 350 9.24 -5.44 -12.30
N VAL A 351 9.37 -5.25 -10.98
CA VAL A 351 9.52 -3.92 -10.37
C VAL A 351 10.98 -3.60 -9.99
N ARG A 352 11.83 -4.58 -9.77
CA ARG A 352 13.23 -4.40 -9.34
C ARG A 352 14.03 -3.37 -10.14
N PRO A 353 13.95 -3.30 -11.48
CA PRO A 353 14.67 -2.28 -12.25
C PRO A 353 14.26 -0.84 -11.91
N LEU A 354 12.97 -0.63 -11.57
CA LEU A 354 12.47 0.67 -11.13
C LEU A 354 13.04 1.03 -9.75
N PHE A 355 13.04 0.08 -8.82
CA PHE A 355 13.61 0.26 -7.48
C PHE A 355 15.11 0.58 -7.50
N CYS A 356 15.87 0.01 -8.43
CA CYS A 356 17.27 0.36 -8.65
C CYS A 356 17.50 1.83 -9.02
N ARG A 357 16.48 2.52 -9.52
CA ARG A 357 16.51 3.95 -9.85
C ARG A 357 15.81 4.83 -8.82
N GLY A 358 15.42 4.26 -7.68
CA GLY A 358 14.60 4.95 -6.68
C GLY A 358 13.20 5.32 -7.18
N VAL A 359 12.78 4.74 -8.32
CA VAL A 359 11.43 4.94 -8.86
C VAL A 359 10.45 4.11 -8.05
N GLY A 360 9.49 4.79 -7.45
CA GLY A 360 8.49 4.15 -6.61
C GLY A 360 7.36 5.10 -6.23
N PRO A 361 6.47 4.66 -5.35
CA PRO A 361 5.21 5.33 -5.05
C PRO A 361 5.44 6.67 -4.35
N PHE A 362 5.15 7.74 -5.06
CA PHE A 362 5.12 9.11 -4.58
C PHE A 362 3.67 9.59 -4.59
N ARG A 363 3.14 10.00 -3.45
CA ARG A 363 1.75 10.40 -3.33
C ARG A 363 1.59 11.75 -2.65
N TRP A 364 0.51 12.45 -3.00
CA TRP A 364 0.18 13.71 -2.35
C TRP A 364 -1.32 13.87 -2.15
N VAL A 365 -1.67 14.66 -1.16
CA VAL A 365 -3.05 14.91 -0.73
C VAL A 365 -3.28 16.42 -0.64
N ALA A 366 -4.39 16.90 -1.21
CA ALA A 366 -4.80 18.29 -1.13
C ALA A 366 -5.65 18.52 0.13
N LEU A 367 -5.10 19.24 1.11
CA LEU A 367 -5.81 19.56 2.37
C LEU A 367 -6.97 20.54 2.17
N SER A 368 -7.05 21.21 1.02
CA SER A 368 -8.19 22.02 0.64
C SER A 368 -9.50 21.21 0.52
N GLY A 369 -9.38 19.93 0.19
CA GLY A 369 -10.51 19.09 -0.18
C GLY A 369 -11.05 19.39 -1.58
N ASP A 370 -10.37 20.23 -2.37
CA ASP A 370 -10.76 20.60 -3.72
C ASP A 370 -10.00 19.77 -4.77
N PRO A 371 -10.71 18.99 -5.61
CA PRO A 371 -10.11 18.24 -6.71
C PRO A 371 -9.30 19.09 -7.70
N GLU A 372 -9.60 20.38 -7.83
CA GLU A 372 -8.88 21.29 -8.71
C GLU A 372 -7.41 21.46 -8.31
N ASP A 373 -7.09 21.39 -7.00
CA ASP A 373 -5.71 21.44 -6.55
C ASP A 373 -4.91 20.20 -7.01
N ILE A 374 -5.57 19.04 -7.14
CA ILE A 374 -4.94 17.85 -7.73
C ILE A 374 -4.74 18.04 -9.24
N ALA A 375 -5.71 18.58 -9.96
CA ALA A 375 -5.57 18.85 -11.39
C ALA A 375 -4.39 19.80 -11.69
N LYS A 376 -4.22 20.85 -10.86
CA LYS A 376 -3.09 21.79 -10.98
C LYS A 376 -1.75 21.12 -10.68
N THR A 377 -1.69 20.28 -9.66
CA THR A 377 -0.47 19.55 -9.31
C THR A 377 -0.14 18.48 -10.36
N ASP A 378 -1.13 17.77 -10.94
CA ASP A 378 -0.93 16.86 -12.07
C ASP A 378 -0.32 17.58 -13.28
N ALA A 379 -0.82 18.77 -13.60
CA ALA A 379 -0.27 19.60 -14.67
C ALA A 379 1.18 20.04 -14.37
N LYS A 380 1.48 20.38 -13.11
CA LYS A 380 2.84 20.75 -12.67
C LYS A 380 3.80 19.57 -12.79
N VAL A 381 3.39 18.34 -12.46
CA VAL A 381 4.20 17.12 -12.65
C VAL A 381 4.57 16.97 -14.12
N LYS A 382 3.61 17.07 -15.03
CA LYS A 382 3.87 16.96 -16.47
C LYS A 382 4.82 18.04 -16.98
N ALA A 383 4.68 19.27 -16.50
CA ALA A 383 5.55 20.39 -16.89
C ALA A 383 7.00 20.20 -16.41
N LEU A 384 7.22 19.58 -15.25
CA LEU A 384 8.55 19.37 -14.66
C LEU A 384 9.25 18.10 -15.16
N ILE A 385 8.50 17.13 -15.67
CA ILE A 385 8.98 15.87 -16.24
C ILE A 385 8.42 15.72 -17.65
N PRO A 386 8.83 16.58 -18.61
CA PRO A 386 8.22 16.64 -19.94
C PRO A 386 8.55 15.41 -20.81
N ASP A 387 9.68 14.76 -20.54
CA ASP A 387 10.22 13.68 -21.38
C ASP A 387 9.77 12.28 -20.96
N ASP A 388 8.72 12.18 -20.10
CA ASP A 388 8.16 10.91 -19.68
C ASP A 388 6.69 10.73 -20.15
N PRO A 389 6.50 10.29 -21.41
CA PRO A 389 5.15 10.09 -21.97
C PRO A 389 4.37 8.98 -21.25
N HIS A 390 5.06 8.03 -20.59
CA HIS A 390 4.42 6.98 -19.82
C HIS A 390 3.78 7.55 -18.54
N LEU A 391 4.52 8.38 -17.80
CA LEU A 391 4.00 9.11 -16.63
C LEU A 391 2.84 10.04 -17.02
N HIS A 392 2.95 10.76 -18.15
CA HIS A 392 1.88 11.63 -18.63
C HIS A 392 0.61 10.85 -18.92
N ARG A 393 0.73 9.70 -19.61
CA ARG A 393 -0.39 8.80 -19.89
C ARG A 393 -1.04 8.31 -18.59
N TRP A 394 -0.23 7.92 -17.62
CA TRP A 394 -0.73 7.53 -16.30
C TRP A 394 -1.57 8.63 -15.65
N LEU A 395 -1.05 9.86 -15.56
CA LEU A 395 -1.76 11.00 -14.97
C LEU A 395 -3.08 11.31 -15.70
N ASP A 396 -3.08 11.23 -17.04
CA ASP A 396 -4.30 11.42 -17.84
C ASP A 396 -5.36 10.35 -17.60
N MET A 397 -4.95 9.10 -17.47
CA MET A 397 -5.84 8.00 -17.13
C MET A 397 -6.36 8.14 -15.70
N ALA A 398 -5.49 8.45 -14.75
CA ALA A 398 -5.85 8.64 -13.34
C ALA A 398 -6.87 9.78 -13.18
N ALA A 399 -6.67 10.91 -13.85
CA ALA A 399 -7.60 12.04 -13.81
C ALA A 399 -9.01 11.67 -14.31
N ARG A 400 -9.11 10.75 -15.29
CA ARG A 400 -10.41 10.33 -15.86
C ARG A 400 -11.08 9.18 -15.12
N ARG A 401 -10.31 8.28 -14.52
CA ARG A 401 -10.81 6.98 -14.06
C ARG A 401 -10.81 6.83 -12.53
N ILE A 402 -9.94 7.53 -11.82
CA ILE A 402 -9.82 7.38 -10.36
C ILE A 402 -10.74 8.37 -9.67
N SER A 403 -11.73 7.84 -8.96
CA SER A 403 -12.56 8.62 -8.02
C SER A 403 -11.81 8.80 -6.69
N PHE A 404 -11.80 10.02 -6.17
CA PHE A 404 -11.21 10.30 -4.86
C PHE A 404 -12.02 9.65 -3.73
N GLN A 405 -11.31 9.12 -2.75
CA GLN A 405 -11.86 8.61 -1.50
C GLN A 405 -11.36 9.52 -0.37
N GLY A 406 -12.26 10.18 0.35
CA GLY A 406 -11.92 11.18 1.36
C GLY A 406 -11.33 12.46 0.76
N LEU A 407 -10.17 12.93 1.27
CA LEU A 407 -9.45 14.07 0.71
C LEU A 407 -8.89 13.73 -0.68
N PRO A 408 -8.99 14.68 -1.64
CA PRO A 408 -8.42 14.47 -2.97
C PRO A 408 -6.93 14.17 -2.92
N ALA A 409 -6.51 13.14 -3.63
CA ALA A 409 -5.14 12.67 -3.62
C ALA A 409 -4.71 12.16 -5.00
N ARG A 410 -3.41 12.08 -5.22
CA ARG A 410 -2.79 11.49 -6.41
C ARG A 410 -1.59 10.66 -6.02
N ILE A 411 -1.28 9.68 -6.86
CA ILE A 411 -0.04 8.93 -6.84
C ILE A 411 0.64 9.03 -8.20
N CYS A 412 1.97 9.11 -8.21
CA CYS A 412 2.77 8.82 -9.38
C CYS A 412 4.09 8.14 -8.98
N TRP A 413 4.63 7.33 -9.88
CA TRP A 413 5.92 6.69 -9.65
C TRP A 413 7.01 7.54 -10.29
N VAL A 414 7.85 8.12 -9.42
CA VAL A 414 8.98 8.98 -9.80
C VAL A 414 10.20 8.64 -8.95
N GLY A 415 11.38 8.89 -9.50
CA GLY A 415 12.66 8.42 -8.97
C GLY A 415 13.46 9.46 -8.21
N LEU A 416 14.68 9.06 -7.89
CA LEU A 416 15.70 9.94 -7.35
C LEU A 416 15.96 11.07 -8.36
N GLY A 417 16.14 12.30 -7.86
CA GLY A 417 16.30 13.49 -8.70
C GLY A 417 14.99 14.17 -9.13
N GLN A 418 13.85 13.48 -9.02
CA GLN A 418 12.55 14.02 -9.42
C GLN A 418 11.70 14.46 -8.22
N ARG A 419 11.61 13.65 -7.15
CA ARG A 419 10.69 13.88 -6.02
C ARG A 419 10.89 15.22 -5.33
N HIS A 420 12.14 15.61 -5.05
CA HIS A 420 12.43 16.89 -4.40
C HIS A 420 12.05 18.09 -5.28
N ARG A 421 12.23 18.00 -6.60
CA ARG A 421 11.82 19.04 -7.55
C ARG A 421 10.30 19.23 -7.54
N LEU A 422 9.54 18.13 -7.50
CA LEU A 422 8.08 18.17 -7.39
C LEU A 422 7.65 18.77 -6.04
N GLY A 423 8.26 18.36 -4.93
CA GLY A 423 7.96 18.91 -3.61
C GLY A 423 8.20 20.41 -3.51
N LEU A 424 9.35 20.88 -4.02
CA LEU A 424 9.65 22.32 -4.08
C LEU A 424 8.66 23.09 -4.94
N ALA A 425 8.27 22.53 -6.08
CA ALA A 425 7.28 23.15 -6.95
C ALA A 425 5.89 23.24 -6.30
N PHE A 426 5.43 22.17 -5.64
CA PHE A 426 4.17 22.19 -4.91
C PHE A 426 4.21 23.20 -3.77
N ASN A 427 5.34 23.30 -3.04
CA ASN A 427 5.51 24.31 -1.99
C ASN A 427 5.46 25.74 -2.54
N ALA A 428 6.06 25.99 -3.70
CA ALA A 428 5.98 27.29 -4.38
C ALA A 428 4.53 27.60 -4.83
N MET A 429 3.79 26.62 -5.34
CA MET A 429 2.37 26.80 -5.69
C MET A 429 1.50 27.17 -4.48
N VAL A 430 1.76 26.57 -3.30
CA VAL A 430 1.08 26.96 -2.05
C VAL A 430 1.46 28.39 -1.68
N ARG A 431 2.74 28.74 -1.69
CA ARG A 431 3.24 30.09 -1.38
C ARG A 431 2.64 31.19 -2.25
N ASN A 432 2.49 30.90 -3.52
CA ASN A 432 1.97 31.83 -4.53
C ASN A 432 0.42 31.90 -4.54
N GLY A 433 -0.27 31.12 -3.72
CA GLY A 433 -1.74 31.06 -3.70
C GLY A 433 -2.37 30.38 -4.93
N GLU A 434 -1.58 29.61 -5.68
CA GLU A 434 -2.10 28.80 -6.80
C GLU A 434 -2.94 27.62 -6.27
N LEU A 435 -2.63 27.10 -5.10
CA LEU A 435 -3.36 26.06 -4.38
C LEU A 435 -4.09 26.67 -3.19
N LYS A 436 -5.27 26.14 -2.89
CA LYS A 436 -6.19 26.68 -1.87
C LYS A 436 -5.80 26.35 -0.42
N ALA A 437 -4.96 25.33 -0.23
CA ALA A 437 -4.41 24.91 1.05
C ALA A 437 -3.13 24.08 0.83
N PRO A 438 -2.36 23.79 1.90
CA PRO A 438 -1.17 22.96 1.83
C PRO A 438 -1.39 21.58 1.22
N ILE A 439 -0.29 21.02 0.69
CA ILE A 439 -0.17 19.67 0.17
C ILE A 439 0.60 18.80 1.15
N VAL A 440 0.08 17.62 1.44
CA VAL A 440 0.79 16.57 2.17
C VAL A 440 1.42 15.62 1.18
N ILE A 441 2.72 15.43 1.23
CA ILE A 441 3.46 14.46 0.43
C ILE A 441 3.86 13.29 1.31
N GLY A 442 3.64 12.08 0.81
CA GLY A 442 4.14 10.85 1.41
C GLY A 442 4.41 9.79 0.36
N ARG A 443 4.61 8.58 0.80
CA ARG A 443 4.80 7.43 -0.09
C ARG A 443 4.25 6.16 0.53
N ASP A 444 4.17 5.11 -0.26
CA ASP A 444 3.90 3.78 0.26
C ASP A 444 5.13 3.25 1.01
N HIS A 445 4.90 2.40 2.01
CA HIS A 445 5.97 1.71 2.73
C HIS A 445 6.65 0.60 1.89
N LEU A 446 6.11 0.31 0.71
CA LEU A 446 6.72 -0.58 -0.29
C LEU A 446 7.92 0.04 -1.01
N ASP A 447 8.22 1.32 -0.80
CA ASP A 447 9.24 2.05 -1.54
C ASP A 447 10.64 1.44 -1.36
N SER A 448 11.47 1.61 -2.36
CA SER A 448 12.71 0.86 -2.58
C SER A 448 13.72 0.88 -1.42
N GLY A 449 13.77 1.96 -0.63
CA GLY A 449 14.70 2.12 0.51
C GLY A 449 14.08 1.84 1.87
N SER A 450 12.78 1.66 1.94
CA SER A 450 12.01 1.76 3.18
C SER A 450 11.58 0.44 3.79
N VAL A 451 11.89 -0.68 3.16
CA VAL A 451 11.32 -1.98 3.55
C VAL A 451 12.36 -3.09 3.49
N SER A 452 12.24 -4.04 4.39
CA SER A 452 12.87 -5.35 4.33
C SER A 452 11.78 -6.41 4.47
N SER A 453 11.53 -7.15 3.39
CA SER A 453 10.44 -8.11 3.26
C SER A 453 10.85 -9.23 2.29
N PRO A 454 11.45 -10.32 2.81
CA PRO A 454 12.01 -11.41 2.01
C PRO A 454 11.04 -12.07 1.04
N ASN A 455 9.76 -12.06 1.36
CA ASN A 455 8.72 -12.67 0.53
C ASN A 455 7.99 -11.66 -0.38
N ARG A 456 8.51 -10.41 -0.51
CA ARG A 456 7.89 -9.37 -1.34
C ARG A 456 8.91 -8.39 -1.91
N GLU A 457 9.17 -7.23 -1.25
CA GLU A 457 9.98 -6.15 -1.84
C GLU A 457 11.45 -6.52 -1.95
N THR A 458 11.96 -7.30 -1.02
CA THR A 458 13.37 -7.71 -1.00
C THR A 458 13.57 -9.18 -1.33
N GLU A 459 12.59 -9.82 -1.95
CA GLU A 459 12.71 -11.18 -2.47
C GLU A 459 13.81 -11.25 -3.53
N ALA A 460 14.70 -12.23 -3.41
CA ALA A 460 15.77 -12.50 -4.34
C ALA A 460 16.70 -11.30 -4.60
N MET A 461 17.18 -10.66 -3.54
CA MET A 461 18.24 -9.65 -3.66
C MET A 461 19.51 -10.29 -4.23
N ALA A 462 20.24 -9.56 -5.08
CA ALA A 462 21.39 -10.08 -5.81
C ALA A 462 22.50 -10.61 -4.90
N ASP A 463 22.62 -10.06 -3.69
CA ASP A 463 23.62 -10.44 -2.68
C ASP A 463 23.09 -11.37 -1.58
N GLY A 464 21.79 -11.72 -1.62
CA GLY A 464 21.13 -12.53 -0.60
C GLY A 464 20.74 -11.76 0.67
N SER A 465 20.76 -10.45 0.66
CA SER A 465 20.41 -9.59 1.80
C SER A 465 18.89 -9.41 2.02
N ASP A 466 18.07 -10.34 1.56
CA ASP A 466 16.62 -10.26 1.56
C ASP A 466 16.02 -9.90 2.93
N ALA A 467 16.59 -10.47 3.99
CA ALA A 467 16.08 -10.33 5.37
C ALA A 467 16.84 -9.28 6.22
N VAL A 468 17.77 -8.54 5.64
CA VAL A 468 18.53 -7.53 6.38
C VAL A 468 17.63 -6.32 6.64
N SER A 469 17.27 -6.09 7.92
CA SER A 469 16.33 -5.04 8.30
C SER A 469 16.98 -3.73 8.76
N ASP A 470 18.30 -3.60 8.68
CA ASP A 470 19.02 -2.33 8.94
C ASP A 470 18.55 -1.22 7.98
N TRP A 471 18.22 -1.57 6.74
CA TRP A 471 17.84 -0.63 5.69
C TRP A 471 16.61 0.24 6.01
N PRO A 472 15.45 -0.28 6.40
CA PRO A 472 14.32 0.55 6.79
C PRO A 472 14.57 1.34 8.08
N LEU A 473 15.42 0.85 8.99
CA LEU A 473 15.83 1.58 10.19
C LEU A 473 16.69 2.80 9.81
N LEU A 474 17.71 2.62 8.96
CA LEU A 474 18.53 3.71 8.43
C LEU A 474 17.69 4.73 7.64
N ASN A 475 16.74 4.25 6.83
CA ASN A 475 15.81 5.12 6.11
C ASN A 475 14.98 5.99 7.07
N ALA A 476 14.41 5.39 8.14
CA ALA A 476 13.65 6.14 9.15
C ALA A 476 14.53 7.19 9.86
N MET A 477 15.72 6.80 10.31
CA MET A 477 16.66 7.70 10.99
C MET A 477 17.09 8.86 10.09
N LEU A 478 17.39 8.59 8.82
CA LEU A 478 17.75 9.61 7.85
C LEU A 478 16.60 10.58 7.56
N ASN A 479 15.37 10.09 7.46
CA ASN A 479 14.20 10.93 7.29
C ASN A 479 13.91 11.83 8.51
N VAL A 480 14.18 11.33 9.74
CA VAL A 480 14.14 12.15 10.96
C VAL A 480 15.21 13.25 10.90
N ALA A 481 16.47 12.89 10.59
CA ALA A 481 17.57 13.83 10.46
C ALA A 481 17.35 14.86 9.33
N GLY A 482 16.64 14.46 8.26
CA GLY A 482 16.26 15.34 7.15
C GLY A 482 15.19 16.38 7.48
N GLY A 483 14.43 16.17 8.55
CA GLY A 483 13.36 17.07 9.00
C GLY A 483 12.00 16.77 8.36
N ALA A 484 11.67 15.50 8.11
CA ALA A 484 10.33 15.10 7.71
C ALA A 484 9.27 15.52 8.72
N THR A 485 8.02 15.75 8.31
CA THR A 485 6.97 16.21 9.22
C THR A 485 6.55 15.12 10.19
N TRP A 486 6.41 13.88 9.71
CA TRP A 486 6.37 12.70 10.58
C TRP A 486 7.00 11.48 9.94
N VAL A 487 7.53 10.62 10.79
CA VAL A 487 8.24 9.40 10.42
C VAL A 487 7.68 8.24 11.21
N SER A 488 7.61 7.09 10.60
CA SER A 488 7.10 5.88 11.24
C SER A 488 7.99 4.66 10.99
N LEU A 489 8.02 3.75 11.96
CA LEU A 489 8.65 2.44 11.84
C LEU A 489 7.65 1.36 12.23
N HIS A 490 7.53 0.33 11.41
CA HIS A 490 6.53 -0.71 11.56
C HIS A 490 7.12 -2.10 11.39
N HIS A 491 6.42 -3.08 11.95
CA HIS A 491 6.64 -4.49 11.72
C HIS A 491 5.36 -5.14 11.18
N GLY A 492 5.49 -6.14 10.32
CA GLY A 492 4.38 -6.92 9.79
C GLY A 492 3.96 -6.49 8.39
N GLY A 493 3.18 -5.42 8.27
CA GLY A 493 2.72 -4.95 6.97
C GLY A 493 1.86 -5.96 6.20
N GLY A 494 1.86 -5.88 4.88
CA GLY A 494 1.02 -6.70 4.00
C GLY A 494 1.43 -8.17 3.87
N VAL A 495 2.54 -8.59 4.50
CA VAL A 495 3.01 -9.99 4.53
C VAL A 495 2.87 -10.64 5.91
N GLY A 496 2.41 -9.89 6.91
CA GLY A 496 2.11 -10.40 8.24
C GLY A 496 3.25 -10.29 9.24
N MET A 497 2.92 -10.57 10.49
CA MET A 497 3.84 -10.48 11.63
C MET A 497 5.04 -11.41 11.44
N GLY A 498 6.24 -10.88 11.69
CA GLY A 498 7.50 -11.62 11.55
C GLY A 498 8.11 -11.62 10.15
N PHE A 499 7.44 -11.07 9.13
CA PHE A 499 7.86 -11.19 7.73
C PHE A 499 8.29 -9.87 7.06
N SER A 500 8.17 -8.73 7.72
CA SER A 500 8.69 -7.47 7.21
C SER A 500 8.92 -6.42 8.28
N GLN A 501 9.90 -5.54 8.04
CA GLN A 501 10.04 -4.26 8.69
C GLN A 501 10.06 -3.16 7.66
N HIS A 502 9.40 -2.05 7.94
CA HIS A 502 9.27 -0.95 6.98
C HIS A 502 9.09 0.39 7.66
N SER A 503 9.44 1.45 6.96
CA SER A 503 9.34 2.82 7.44
C SER A 503 8.44 3.67 6.55
N GLY A 504 7.81 4.67 7.14
CA GLY A 504 7.01 5.68 6.47
C GLY A 504 7.61 7.06 6.66
N VAL A 505 7.42 7.92 5.67
CA VAL A 505 7.81 9.32 5.69
C VAL A 505 6.71 10.18 5.11
N VAL A 506 6.42 11.29 5.79
CA VAL A 506 5.47 12.30 5.31
C VAL A 506 6.03 13.69 5.55
N ILE A 507 5.82 14.57 4.58
CA ILE A 507 6.30 15.95 4.60
C ILE A 507 5.23 16.89 4.03
N VAL A 508 5.16 18.10 4.59
CA VAL A 508 4.14 19.10 4.25
C VAL A 508 4.73 20.23 3.42
N CYS A 509 4.06 20.57 2.33
CA CYS A 509 4.25 21.78 1.55
C CYS A 509 3.31 22.86 2.12
N ASP A 510 3.79 23.68 3.06
CA ASP A 510 3.01 24.74 3.72
C ASP A 510 3.25 26.15 3.15
N GLY A 511 4.08 26.23 2.09
CA GLY A 511 4.46 27.47 1.43
C GLY A 511 5.65 28.19 2.06
N SER A 512 6.17 27.73 3.20
CA SER A 512 7.29 28.39 3.89
C SER A 512 8.66 28.07 3.28
N GLU A 513 9.64 28.94 3.51
CA GLU A 513 11.04 28.68 3.16
C GLU A 513 11.64 27.54 4.00
N ALA A 514 11.17 27.35 5.22
CA ALA A 514 11.56 26.22 6.06
C ALA A 514 11.12 24.89 5.44
N ALA A 515 9.92 24.84 4.81
CA ALA A 515 9.46 23.69 4.06
C ALA A 515 10.35 23.41 2.84
N ASP A 516 10.79 24.43 2.08
CA ASP A 516 11.71 24.24 0.96
C ASP A 516 12.97 23.47 1.37
N LYS A 517 13.60 23.86 2.49
CA LYS A 517 14.81 23.21 3.00
C LYS A 517 14.58 21.74 3.40
N ARG A 518 13.46 21.46 4.05
CA ARG A 518 13.08 20.10 4.45
C ARG A 518 12.72 19.22 3.24
N LEU A 519 11.92 19.74 2.31
CA LEU A 519 11.52 19.06 1.08
C LEU A 519 12.72 18.68 0.22
N ALA A 520 13.67 19.63 0.05
CA ALA A 520 14.89 19.37 -0.71
C ALA A 520 15.70 18.21 -0.13
N ARG A 521 15.84 18.12 1.21
CA ARG A 521 16.59 17.05 1.88
C ARG A 521 15.83 15.73 1.87
N VAL A 522 14.61 15.72 2.41
CA VAL A 522 13.85 14.49 2.65
C VAL A 522 13.51 13.79 1.34
N LEU A 523 13.04 14.54 0.35
CA LEU A 523 12.61 13.96 -0.94
C LEU A 523 13.78 13.62 -1.88
N TRP A 524 15.01 14.00 -1.52
CA TRP A 524 16.24 13.49 -2.11
C TRP A 524 16.73 12.25 -1.37
N ASN A 525 16.84 12.32 -0.04
CA ASN A 525 17.43 11.29 0.80
C ASN A 525 16.61 9.99 0.77
N ASP A 526 15.28 10.11 0.86
CA ASP A 526 14.40 8.95 0.95
C ASP A 526 14.51 8.00 -0.26
N PRO A 527 14.32 8.43 -1.52
CA PRO A 527 14.58 7.56 -2.68
C PRO A 527 16.07 7.23 -2.85
N GLY A 528 16.97 8.09 -2.39
CA GLY A 528 18.42 7.86 -2.39
C GLY A 528 18.80 6.62 -1.60
N THR A 529 18.16 6.34 -0.46
CA THR A 529 18.40 5.11 0.30
C THR A 529 18.02 3.84 -0.48
N GLY A 530 17.04 3.92 -1.35
CA GLY A 530 16.66 2.82 -2.23
C GLY A 530 17.72 2.53 -3.30
N VAL A 531 18.23 3.58 -3.94
CA VAL A 531 19.35 3.47 -4.90
C VAL A 531 20.60 2.93 -4.21
N MET A 532 20.96 3.49 -3.08
CA MET A 532 22.10 3.05 -2.26
C MET A 532 22.03 1.57 -1.94
N ARG A 533 20.91 1.10 -1.38
CA ARG A 533 20.70 -0.30 -1.01
C ARG A 533 20.87 -1.26 -2.19
N HIS A 534 20.28 -0.92 -3.35
CA HIS A 534 20.39 -1.75 -4.54
C HIS A 534 21.79 -1.70 -5.17
N ALA A 535 22.48 -0.55 -5.08
CA ALA A 535 23.87 -0.43 -5.52
C ALA A 535 24.79 -1.27 -4.64
N ASP A 536 24.62 -1.25 -3.32
CA ASP A 536 25.34 -2.09 -2.36
C ASP A 536 25.12 -3.58 -2.62
N ALA A 537 23.89 -3.97 -2.94
CA ALA A 537 23.54 -5.34 -3.31
C ALA A 537 24.09 -5.78 -4.70
N GLY A 538 24.80 -4.91 -5.41
CA GLY A 538 25.49 -5.25 -6.66
C GLY A 538 24.72 -5.01 -7.95
N TYR A 539 23.54 -4.37 -7.91
CA TYR A 539 22.79 -4.06 -9.14
C TYR A 539 23.45 -2.93 -9.93
N GLU A 540 23.95 -3.25 -11.14
CA GLU A 540 24.65 -2.26 -11.99
C GLU A 540 23.77 -1.07 -12.38
N LEU A 541 22.46 -1.28 -12.56
CA LEU A 541 21.51 -0.21 -12.84
C LEU A 541 21.44 0.81 -11.67
N ALA A 542 21.53 0.33 -10.43
CA ALA A 542 21.53 1.20 -9.26
C ALA A 542 22.87 1.95 -9.11
N LYS A 543 24.00 1.30 -9.39
CA LYS A 543 25.32 1.94 -9.43
C LYS A 543 25.38 3.04 -10.50
N ALA A 544 24.81 2.78 -11.68
CA ALA A 544 24.70 3.77 -12.74
C ALA A 544 23.85 4.97 -12.29
N CYS A 545 22.68 4.71 -11.71
CA CYS A 545 21.80 5.76 -11.19
C CYS A 545 22.49 6.58 -10.08
N ALA A 546 23.22 5.93 -9.17
CA ALA A 546 23.97 6.62 -8.12
C ALA A 546 25.00 7.60 -8.71
N ARG A 547 25.77 7.17 -9.73
CA ARG A 547 26.72 8.04 -10.44
C ARG A 547 26.04 9.20 -11.17
N GLU A 548 24.95 8.91 -11.90
CA GLU A 548 24.17 9.92 -12.64
C GLU A 548 23.60 10.99 -11.72
N GLN A 549 23.15 10.61 -10.54
CA GLN A 549 22.54 11.51 -9.56
C GLN A 549 23.56 12.12 -8.57
N GLY A 550 24.80 11.70 -8.58
CA GLY A 550 25.84 12.21 -7.68
C GLY A 550 25.67 11.74 -6.22
N LEU A 551 25.15 10.53 -6.00
CA LEU A 551 25.17 9.91 -4.68
C LEU A 551 26.60 9.53 -4.31
N ASP A 552 27.05 9.96 -3.13
CA ASP A 552 28.32 9.56 -2.55
C ASP A 552 28.17 8.19 -1.87
N LEU A 553 28.75 7.17 -2.49
CA LEU A 553 28.75 5.79 -2.01
C LEU A 553 30.20 5.36 -1.75
N PRO A 554 30.70 5.47 -0.50
CA PRO A 554 32.14 5.33 -0.19
C PRO A 554 32.78 4.00 -0.56
N MET A 555 31.97 2.94 -0.77
CA MET A 555 32.46 1.59 -1.10
C MET A 555 32.29 1.22 -2.59
N LEU A 556 31.79 2.13 -3.43
CA LEU A 556 31.52 1.87 -4.86
C LEU A 556 32.27 2.80 -5.81
#